data_4adc4a2f5add5910e899566c569941aa
#
_entry.id   4adc4a2f5add5910e899566c569941aa
#
_cell.length_a   1.000
_cell.length_b   1.000
_cell.length_c   1.000
_cell.angle_alpha   90.00
_cell.angle_beta   90.00
_cell.angle_gamma   90.00
#
_symmetry.space_group_name_H-M   'P 1'
#
loop_
_entity.id
_entity.type
_entity.pdbx_description
1 polymer ?
#
loop_
_entity_poly.entity_id
_entity_poly.type
_entity_poly.pdbx_seq_one_letter_code
_entity_poly.pdbx_strand_id
1 'polypeptide(L)'
;MVSLCVGVCRRAALSSKVPKFGIFLNSHSATVAEQFAHAGYDWLLVDCQHGPMDSITLSGMLCAISSGGAKSMVRVSGYDDRSGIQQALDLGADGILVPYINTAEEAEAAVSCCLYPTAGTRSVYFPQRSMNKAGLLGYAGVQNDNVIIALQVETADCIKNMDSIAQVKGIDMLFLGQVRRH
;
A
#
# COMPACT_ATOMS: atom_id res chain seq x y z
N MET A 1 -0.58 -13.28 12.21
CA MET A 1 0.30 -13.94 11.22
C MET A 1 1.43 -12.97 10.94
N VAL A 2 2.66 -13.33 11.29
CA VAL A 2 3.84 -12.50 10.97
C VAL A 2 4.26 -12.86 9.56
N SER A 3 4.13 -11.94 8.62
CA SER A 3 4.53 -12.15 7.23
C SER A 3 5.90 -11.50 7.01
N LEU A 4 6.86 -12.30 6.57
CA LEU A 4 8.19 -11.79 6.22
C LEU A 4 8.12 -11.18 4.83
N CYS A 5 8.34 -9.87 4.74
CA CYS A 5 8.36 -9.16 3.47
C CYS A 5 9.80 -9.17 2.92
N VAL A 6 10.04 -9.92 1.85
CA VAL A 6 11.31 -9.91 1.12
C VAL A 6 11.08 -9.16 -0.18
N GLY A 7 11.50 -7.91 -0.26
CA GLY A 7 11.37 -7.10 -1.45
C GLY A 7 12.47 -6.04 -1.57
N VAL A 8 12.84 -5.71 -2.81
CA VAL A 8 13.72 -4.57 -3.08
C VAL A 8 12.85 -3.32 -3.09
N CYS A 9 12.75 -2.66 -1.94
CA CYS A 9 11.99 -1.41 -1.85
C CYS A 9 12.85 -0.23 -2.31
N ARG A 10 12.35 0.53 -3.28
CA ARG A 10 13.01 1.74 -3.79
C ARG A 10 12.84 2.96 -2.89
N ARG A 11 11.94 2.92 -1.92
CA ARG A 11 11.61 4.06 -1.05
C ARG A 11 12.45 4.01 0.22
N ALA A 12 13.06 5.14 0.57
CA ALA A 12 14.11 5.24 1.59
C ALA A 12 13.74 4.63 2.97
N ALA A 13 12.47 4.65 3.36
CA ALA A 13 12.03 4.14 4.66
C ALA A 13 12.03 2.60 4.74
N LEU A 14 11.85 1.88 3.60
CA LEU A 14 11.83 0.42 3.56
C LEU A 14 13.05 -0.16 2.82
N SER A 15 13.89 0.67 2.21
CA SER A 15 15.03 0.26 1.38
C SER A 15 16.29 -0.08 2.17
N SER A 16 16.21 -0.25 3.48
CA SER A 16 17.37 -0.62 4.30
C SER A 16 17.73 -2.09 4.15
N LYS A 17 19.04 -2.42 4.29
CA LYS A 17 19.50 -3.81 4.36
C LYS A 17 19.07 -4.52 5.66
N VAL A 18 18.40 -3.80 6.56
CA VAL A 18 17.89 -4.33 7.83
C VAL A 18 16.47 -4.82 7.60
N PRO A 19 16.13 -6.05 8.04
CA PRO A 19 14.76 -6.55 7.96
C PRO A 19 13.77 -5.59 8.62
N LYS A 20 12.62 -5.40 7.96
CA LYS A 20 11.52 -4.57 8.44
C LYS A 20 10.35 -5.45 8.89
N PHE A 21 9.80 -5.14 10.04
CA PHE A 21 8.71 -5.91 10.64
C PHE A 21 7.41 -5.11 10.58
N GLY A 22 6.34 -5.80 10.20
CA GLY A 22 5.01 -5.23 10.20
C GLY A 22 3.94 -6.27 10.50
N ILE A 23 2.71 -5.82 10.65
CA ILE A 23 1.58 -6.67 11.01
C ILE A 23 0.32 -6.27 10.24
N PHE A 24 -0.54 -7.26 9.93
CA PHE A 24 -1.88 -7.05 9.43
C PHE A 24 -2.83 -6.66 10.56
N LEU A 25 -3.59 -5.61 10.35
CA LEU A 25 -4.62 -5.13 11.27
C LEU A 25 -6.00 -5.50 10.75
N ASN A 26 -6.58 -6.55 11.32
CA ASN A 26 -7.93 -7.03 11.01
C ASN A 26 -8.95 -6.67 12.12
N SER A 27 -8.54 -5.88 13.11
CA SER A 27 -9.38 -5.53 14.25
C SER A 27 -10.39 -4.41 13.98
N HIS A 28 -10.23 -3.65 12.87
CA HIS A 28 -11.06 -2.49 12.51
C HIS A 28 -11.17 -1.46 13.66
N SER A 29 -10.11 -1.30 14.45
CA SER A 29 -10.07 -0.43 15.62
C SER A 29 -8.90 0.53 15.56
N ALA A 30 -9.21 1.83 15.60
CA ALA A 30 -8.19 2.88 15.67
C ALA A 30 -7.33 2.79 16.94
N THR A 31 -7.94 2.41 18.08
CA THR A 31 -7.21 2.21 19.34
C THR A 31 -6.18 1.09 19.24
N VAL A 32 -6.55 -0.05 18.62
CA VAL A 32 -5.61 -1.15 18.40
C VAL A 32 -4.53 -0.73 17.41
N ALA A 33 -4.88 0.00 16.33
CA ALA A 33 -3.92 0.51 15.37
C ALA A 33 -2.90 1.45 16.03
N GLU A 34 -3.33 2.33 16.93
CA GLU A 34 -2.46 3.23 17.70
C GLU A 34 -1.48 2.44 18.59
N GLN A 35 -1.98 1.45 19.34
CA GLN A 35 -1.12 0.62 20.20
C GLN A 35 -0.02 -0.07 19.40
N PHE A 36 -0.35 -0.66 18.24
CA PHE A 36 0.66 -1.28 17.38
C PHE A 36 1.59 -0.26 16.72
N ALA A 37 1.11 0.94 16.39
CA ALA A 37 1.95 1.99 15.83
C ALA A 37 3.05 2.45 16.80
N HIS A 38 2.75 2.44 18.11
CA HIS A 38 3.71 2.75 19.17
C HIS A 38 4.53 1.55 19.65
N ALA A 39 4.20 0.32 19.22
CA ALA A 39 4.92 -0.89 19.62
C ALA A 39 6.26 -1.11 18.86
N GLY A 40 6.61 -0.22 17.92
CA GLY A 40 7.89 -0.28 17.21
C GLY A 40 7.87 -1.07 15.90
N TYR A 41 6.71 -1.36 15.33
CA TYR A 41 6.61 -1.92 13.99
C TYR A 41 7.02 -0.88 12.93
N ASP A 42 7.69 -1.34 11.88
CA ASP A 42 8.09 -0.48 10.77
C ASP A 42 6.90 -0.10 9.87
N TRP A 43 5.95 -1.03 9.73
CA TRP A 43 4.73 -0.83 8.94
C TRP A 43 3.54 -1.58 9.54
N LEU A 44 2.35 -1.03 9.31
CA LEU A 44 1.08 -1.64 9.68
C LEU A 44 0.18 -1.68 8.45
N LEU A 45 -0.44 -2.83 8.18
CA LEU A 45 -1.30 -3.01 7.02
C LEU A 45 -2.76 -3.17 7.45
N VAL A 46 -3.58 -2.22 7.04
CA VAL A 46 -5.04 -2.28 7.22
C VAL A 46 -5.64 -3.09 6.09
N ASP A 47 -6.40 -4.12 6.44
CA ASP A 47 -6.99 -5.04 5.47
C ASP A 47 -8.41 -4.61 5.09
N CYS A 48 -8.56 -4.08 3.86
CA CYS A 48 -9.86 -3.73 3.28
C CYS A 48 -10.41 -4.82 2.36
N GLN A 49 -9.65 -5.90 2.09
CA GLN A 49 -10.11 -7.02 1.27
C GLN A 49 -10.98 -8.01 2.07
N HIS A 50 -10.54 -8.34 3.28
CA HIS A 50 -11.20 -9.33 4.13
C HIS A 50 -11.65 -8.72 5.46
N GLY A 51 -12.78 -8.05 5.44
CA GLY A 51 -13.36 -7.46 6.65
C GLY A 51 -14.36 -6.34 6.33
N PRO A 52 -15.22 -5.99 7.28
CA PRO A 52 -16.22 -4.95 7.12
C PRO A 52 -15.60 -3.55 7.30
N MET A 53 -14.68 -3.15 6.42
CA MET A 53 -14.01 -1.86 6.50
C MET A 53 -14.83 -0.79 5.80
N ASP A 54 -15.23 0.25 6.52
CA ASP A 54 -15.76 1.47 5.97
C ASP A 54 -14.70 2.59 5.96
N SER A 55 -14.99 3.67 5.21
CA SER A 55 -14.05 4.78 5.04
C SER A 55 -13.79 5.57 6.31
N ILE A 56 -14.75 5.63 7.23
CA ILE A 56 -14.61 6.36 8.51
C ILE A 56 -13.66 5.58 9.41
N THR A 57 -13.87 4.27 9.53
CA THR A 57 -12.99 3.37 10.28
C THR A 57 -11.56 3.39 9.70
N LEU A 58 -11.42 3.27 8.37
CA LEU A 58 -10.13 3.35 7.69
C LEU A 58 -9.43 4.67 7.99
N SER A 59 -10.13 5.80 7.89
CA SER A 59 -9.59 7.12 8.20
C SER A 59 -9.08 7.22 9.64
N GLY A 60 -9.86 6.71 10.59
CA GLY A 60 -9.47 6.66 12.00
C GLY A 60 -8.22 5.83 12.25
N MET A 61 -8.13 4.64 11.63
CA MET A 61 -6.96 3.77 11.75
C MET A 61 -5.70 4.38 11.13
N LEU A 62 -5.82 4.99 9.94
CA LEU A 62 -4.67 5.65 9.29
C LEU A 62 -4.17 6.86 10.10
N CYS A 63 -5.09 7.61 10.75
CA CYS A 63 -4.70 8.67 11.69
C CYS A 63 -3.92 8.11 12.88
N ALA A 64 -4.41 7.03 13.47
CA ALA A 64 -3.81 6.38 14.62
C ALA A 64 -2.41 5.83 14.28
N ILE A 65 -2.25 5.18 13.12
CA ILE A 65 -0.95 4.68 12.66
C ILE A 65 0.03 5.83 12.47
N SER A 66 -0.42 6.92 11.85
CA SER A 66 0.43 8.10 11.61
C SER A 66 0.96 8.74 12.90
N SER A 67 0.25 8.60 14.03
CA SER A 67 0.68 9.15 15.32
C SER A 67 1.88 8.41 15.90
N GLY A 68 2.02 7.12 15.65
CA GLY A 68 3.10 6.28 16.17
C GLY A 68 4.34 6.20 15.27
N GLY A 69 4.29 6.77 14.06
CA GLY A 69 5.44 6.83 13.14
C GLY A 69 5.66 5.58 12.28
N ALA A 70 4.86 4.53 12.42
CA ALA A 70 4.86 3.37 11.52
C ALA A 70 4.34 3.79 10.13
N LYS A 71 4.79 3.09 9.07
CA LYS A 71 4.23 3.27 7.73
C LYS A 71 2.87 2.58 7.62
N SER A 72 1.89 3.29 7.07
CA SER A 72 0.55 2.77 6.84
C SER A 72 0.42 2.19 5.44
N MET A 73 0.09 0.90 5.38
CA MET A 73 -0.26 0.19 4.14
C MET A 73 -1.75 -0.17 4.17
N VAL A 74 -2.38 -0.18 3.00
CA VAL A 74 -3.78 -0.64 2.88
C VAL A 74 -3.84 -1.73 1.83
N ARG A 75 -4.41 -2.90 2.18
CA ARG A 75 -4.74 -3.92 1.20
C ARG A 75 -6.13 -3.63 0.63
N VAL A 76 -6.18 -3.40 -0.68
CA VAL A 76 -7.41 -3.16 -1.45
C VAL A 76 -8.00 -4.46 -1.99
N SER A 77 -9.14 -4.39 -2.69
CA SER A 77 -9.85 -5.59 -3.18
C SER A 77 -9.19 -6.22 -4.40
N GLY A 78 -8.51 -5.44 -5.24
CA GLY A 78 -7.87 -5.91 -6.47
C GLY A 78 -7.23 -4.77 -7.28
N TYR A 79 -6.65 -5.12 -8.44
CA TYR A 79 -6.00 -4.14 -9.32
C TYR A 79 -6.99 -3.20 -10.01
N ASP A 80 -8.23 -3.62 -10.15
CA ASP A 80 -9.34 -2.86 -10.74
C ASP A 80 -10.16 -2.06 -9.71
N ASP A 81 -9.83 -2.19 -8.42
CA ASP A 81 -10.45 -1.41 -7.34
C ASP A 81 -9.91 0.02 -7.31
N ARG A 82 -10.14 0.75 -8.41
CA ARG A 82 -9.72 2.15 -8.56
C ARG A 82 -10.23 3.03 -7.41
N SER A 83 -11.47 2.80 -6.98
CA SER A 83 -12.10 3.59 -5.91
C SER A 83 -11.42 3.36 -4.56
N GLY A 84 -11.18 2.10 -4.21
CA GLY A 84 -10.52 1.73 -2.95
C GLY A 84 -9.07 2.21 -2.91
N ILE A 85 -8.33 2.06 -4.01
CA ILE A 85 -6.95 2.58 -4.14
C ILE A 85 -6.93 4.10 -3.92
N GLN A 86 -7.78 4.83 -4.65
CA GLN A 86 -7.84 6.28 -4.55
C GLN A 86 -8.22 6.72 -3.13
N GLN A 87 -9.27 6.11 -2.55
CA GLN A 87 -9.75 6.46 -1.23
C GLN A 87 -8.69 6.21 -0.14
N ALA A 88 -8.01 5.06 -0.17
CA ALA A 88 -6.96 4.75 0.80
C ALA A 88 -5.82 5.78 0.76
N LEU A 89 -5.37 6.13 -0.44
CA LEU A 89 -4.30 7.13 -0.63
C LEU A 89 -4.76 8.56 -0.28
N ASP A 90 -6.02 8.91 -0.56
CA ASP A 90 -6.59 10.22 -0.20
C ASP A 90 -6.81 10.35 1.30
N LEU A 91 -7.08 9.27 2.01
CA LEU A 91 -7.14 9.20 3.47
C LEU A 91 -5.77 9.18 4.13
N GLY A 92 -4.68 9.14 3.36
CA GLY A 92 -3.32 9.32 3.84
C GLY A 92 -2.53 8.03 4.07
N ALA A 93 -2.88 6.93 3.43
CA ALA A 93 -2.04 5.74 3.42
C ALA A 93 -0.68 6.04 2.77
N ASP A 94 0.40 5.52 3.34
CA ASP A 94 1.74 5.61 2.75
C ASP A 94 1.91 4.66 1.57
N GLY A 95 1.10 3.59 1.48
CA GLY A 95 1.16 2.66 0.38
C GLY A 95 -0.05 1.73 0.26
N ILE A 96 -0.06 1.01 -0.84
CA ILE A 96 -1.12 0.08 -1.22
C ILE A 96 -0.53 -1.32 -1.40
N LEU A 97 -1.23 -2.34 -0.91
CA LEU A 97 -1.01 -3.74 -1.27
C LEU A 97 -2.15 -4.19 -2.17
N VAL A 98 -1.82 -4.57 -3.40
CA VAL A 98 -2.80 -5.03 -4.39
C VAL A 98 -2.74 -6.56 -4.48
N PRO A 99 -3.84 -7.27 -4.13
CA PRO A 99 -3.92 -8.72 -4.23
C PRO A 99 -4.24 -9.18 -5.66
N TYR A 100 -4.11 -10.49 -5.90
CA TYR A 100 -4.54 -11.19 -7.12
C TYR A 100 -3.94 -10.67 -8.42
N ILE A 101 -2.68 -10.23 -8.41
CA ILE A 101 -1.97 -9.87 -9.64
C ILE A 101 -1.44 -11.12 -10.32
N ASN A 102 -1.80 -11.33 -11.58
CA ASN A 102 -1.43 -12.51 -12.37
C ASN A 102 -0.66 -12.17 -13.64
N THR A 103 -0.77 -10.93 -14.13
CA THR A 103 -0.09 -10.49 -15.36
C THR A 103 0.59 -9.14 -15.20
N ALA A 104 1.48 -8.81 -16.13
CA ALA A 104 2.13 -7.49 -16.16
C ALA A 104 1.13 -6.37 -16.42
N GLU A 105 0.11 -6.62 -17.26
CA GLU A 105 -0.94 -5.65 -17.58
C GLU A 105 -1.79 -5.30 -16.34
N GLU A 106 -2.12 -6.30 -15.51
CA GLU A 106 -2.81 -6.07 -14.24
C GLU A 106 -1.93 -5.27 -13.27
N ALA A 107 -0.64 -5.55 -13.24
CA ALA A 107 0.33 -4.79 -12.44
C ALA A 107 0.45 -3.33 -12.93
N GLU A 108 0.51 -3.10 -14.24
CA GLU A 108 0.52 -1.75 -14.83
C GLU A 108 -0.76 -0.98 -14.51
N ALA A 109 -1.92 -1.63 -14.58
CA ALA A 109 -3.21 -1.04 -14.22
C ALA A 109 -3.23 -0.61 -12.74
N ALA A 110 -2.77 -1.47 -11.83
CA ALA A 110 -2.66 -1.17 -10.41
C ALA A 110 -1.74 0.03 -10.15
N VAL A 111 -0.54 0.04 -10.74
CA VAL A 111 0.41 1.15 -10.63
C VAL A 111 -0.19 2.46 -11.15
N SER A 112 -0.87 2.41 -12.30
CA SER A 112 -1.51 3.58 -12.90
C SER A 112 -2.57 4.18 -11.98
N CYS A 113 -3.34 3.36 -11.26
CA CYS A 113 -4.35 3.83 -10.30
C CYS A 113 -3.73 4.49 -9.06
N CYS A 114 -2.50 4.15 -8.69
CA CYS A 114 -1.82 4.71 -7.53
C CYS A 114 -1.14 6.06 -7.80
N LEU A 115 -0.78 6.33 -9.05
CA LEU A 115 0.04 7.50 -9.42
C LEU A 115 -0.80 8.62 -10.04
N TYR A 116 -0.45 9.86 -9.71
CA TYR A 116 -1.00 11.04 -10.37
C TYR A 116 -0.48 11.19 -11.81
N PRO A 117 -1.23 11.87 -12.69
CA PRO A 117 -0.74 12.26 -14.01
C PRO A 117 0.59 13.05 -13.90
N THR A 118 1.53 12.91 -14.82
CA THR A 118 1.52 12.14 -16.08
C THR A 118 1.90 10.66 -15.93
N ALA A 119 2.34 10.22 -14.73
CA ALA A 119 2.83 8.87 -14.47
C ALA A 119 1.69 7.83 -14.33
N GLY A 120 0.48 8.28 -14.00
CA GLY A 120 -0.68 7.44 -13.81
C GLY A 120 -2.00 8.18 -14.04
N THR A 121 -3.09 7.60 -13.53
CA THR A 121 -4.45 8.05 -13.78
C THR A 121 -5.23 8.38 -12.49
N ARG A 122 -4.54 8.42 -11.33
CA ARG A 122 -5.18 8.81 -10.06
C ARG A 122 -5.76 10.21 -10.18
N SER A 123 -7.01 10.40 -9.73
CA SER A 123 -7.63 11.70 -9.67
C SER A 123 -6.91 12.59 -8.65
N VAL A 124 -6.65 13.84 -9.04
CA VAL A 124 -5.92 14.78 -8.18
C VAL A 124 -6.85 15.29 -7.08
N TYR A 125 -6.52 14.93 -5.85
CA TYR A 125 -7.14 15.43 -4.64
C TYR A 125 -6.05 15.88 -3.66
N PHE A 126 -6.30 16.93 -2.92
CA PHE A 126 -5.33 17.51 -1.99
C PHE A 126 -5.79 17.31 -0.54
N PRO A 127 -5.48 16.15 0.09
CA PRO A 127 -5.84 15.93 1.48
C PRO A 127 -5.05 16.86 2.39
N GLN A 128 -5.74 17.54 3.29
CA GLN A 128 -5.13 18.55 4.17
C GLN A 128 -3.93 18.05 4.97
N ARG A 129 -3.93 16.77 5.36
CA ARG A 129 -2.82 16.16 6.10
C ARG A 129 -1.52 16.11 5.33
N SER A 130 -1.60 15.98 4.02
CA SER A 130 -0.43 15.79 3.15
C SER A 130 0.06 17.12 2.57
N MET A 131 -0.78 18.14 2.51
CA MET A 131 -0.43 19.45 1.96
C MET A 131 0.64 20.21 2.75
N ASN A 132 0.75 19.95 4.04
CA ASN A 132 1.65 20.68 4.93
C ASN A 132 3.15 20.47 4.62
N LYS A 133 3.51 19.46 3.81
CA LYS A 133 4.91 19.09 3.56
C LYS A 133 5.48 19.58 2.22
N ALA A 134 4.64 19.86 1.22
CA ALA A 134 5.13 20.12 -0.14
C ALA A 134 4.48 21.35 -0.83
N GLY A 135 3.48 21.95 -0.22
CA GLY A 135 2.64 22.97 -0.87
C GLY A 135 1.76 22.39 -1.99
N LEU A 136 0.80 23.17 -2.44
CA LEU A 136 -0.22 22.72 -3.40
C LEU A 136 0.35 22.26 -4.74
N LEU A 137 1.31 22.98 -5.30
CA LEU A 137 1.83 22.74 -6.64
C LEU A 137 2.87 21.61 -6.71
N GLY A 138 3.59 21.36 -5.61
CA GLY A 138 4.58 20.29 -5.52
C GLY A 138 4.02 18.93 -5.09
N TYR A 139 2.79 18.92 -4.59
CA TYR A 139 2.22 17.76 -3.91
C TYR A 139 2.14 16.49 -4.79
N ALA A 140 1.63 16.61 -6.01
CA ALA A 140 1.43 15.45 -6.89
C ALA A 140 2.77 14.76 -7.24
N GLY A 141 3.80 15.52 -7.56
CA GLY A 141 5.13 15.00 -7.84
C GLY A 141 5.74 14.30 -6.62
N VAL A 142 5.71 14.97 -5.47
CA VAL A 142 6.22 14.41 -4.20
C VAL A 142 5.47 13.13 -3.80
N GLN A 143 4.15 13.05 -4.05
CA GLN A 143 3.38 11.85 -3.72
C GLN A 143 3.71 10.68 -4.63
N ASN A 144 3.88 10.90 -5.93
CA ASN A 144 4.32 9.85 -6.86
C ASN A 144 5.67 9.25 -6.45
N ASP A 145 6.56 10.07 -5.86
CA ASP A 145 7.85 9.61 -5.38
C ASP A 145 7.79 8.89 -4.02
N ASN A 146 6.74 9.10 -3.23
CA ASN A 146 6.64 8.60 -1.86
C ASN A 146 5.68 7.43 -1.69
N VAL A 147 4.67 7.28 -2.57
CA VAL A 147 3.72 6.17 -2.45
C VAL A 147 4.43 4.83 -2.60
N ILE A 148 4.11 3.88 -1.74
CA ILE A 148 4.64 2.51 -1.77
C ILE A 148 3.62 1.64 -2.49
N ILE A 149 4.03 0.99 -3.57
CA ILE A 149 3.17 0.10 -4.36
C ILE A 149 3.67 -1.33 -4.21
N ALA A 150 2.91 -2.13 -3.48
CA ALA A 150 3.18 -3.54 -3.24
C ALA A 150 2.17 -4.41 -3.98
N LEU A 151 2.65 -5.48 -4.63
CA LEU A 151 1.82 -6.47 -5.30
C LEU A 151 1.90 -7.81 -4.55
N GLN A 152 0.74 -8.44 -4.31
CA GLN A 152 0.68 -9.69 -3.59
C GLN A 152 0.84 -10.88 -4.54
N VAL A 153 1.85 -11.70 -4.28
CA VAL A 153 2.14 -12.95 -4.99
C VAL A 153 1.45 -14.08 -4.25
N GLU A 154 0.34 -14.59 -4.80
CA GLU A 154 -0.48 -15.59 -4.10
C GLU A 154 -1.13 -16.63 -5.01
N THR A 155 -0.86 -16.58 -6.32
CA THR A 155 -1.40 -17.52 -7.29
C THR A 155 -0.28 -18.21 -8.07
N ALA A 156 -0.58 -19.39 -8.63
CA ALA A 156 0.35 -20.10 -9.50
C ALA A 156 0.66 -19.33 -10.80
N ASP A 157 -0.32 -18.57 -11.31
CA ASP A 157 -0.14 -17.78 -12.53
C ASP A 157 0.72 -16.52 -12.26
N CYS A 158 0.57 -15.89 -11.09
CA CYS A 158 1.50 -14.86 -10.66
C CYS A 158 2.95 -15.37 -10.63
N ILE A 159 3.18 -16.56 -10.07
CA ILE A 159 4.53 -17.16 -10.02
C ILE A 159 5.09 -17.42 -11.41
N LYS A 160 4.28 -17.95 -12.35
CA LYS A 160 4.69 -18.18 -13.74
C LYS A 160 5.10 -16.89 -14.45
N ASN A 161 4.40 -15.80 -14.17
CA ASN A 161 4.56 -14.50 -14.83
C ASN A 161 5.45 -13.53 -14.02
N MET A 162 6.09 -14.01 -12.95
CA MET A 162 6.83 -13.19 -11.99
C MET A 162 7.86 -12.28 -12.64
N ASP A 163 8.60 -12.78 -13.62
CA ASP A 163 9.65 -12.01 -14.29
C ASP A 163 9.08 -10.81 -15.05
N SER A 164 7.94 -10.96 -15.72
CA SER A 164 7.28 -9.88 -16.44
C SER A 164 6.64 -8.88 -15.47
N ILE A 165 6.00 -9.37 -14.40
CA ILE A 165 5.41 -8.52 -13.36
C ILE A 165 6.49 -7.68 -12.67
N ALA A 166 7.62 -8.29 -12.30
CA ALA A 166 8.70 -7.59 -11.61
C ALA A 166 9.39 -6.50 -12.46
N GLN A 167 9.24 -6.53 -13.79
CA GLN A 167 9.77 -5.52 -14.70
C GLN A 167 8.85 -4.30 -14.83
N VAL A 168 7.62 -4.33 -14.35
CA VAL A 168 6.70 -3.21 -14.39
C VAL A 168 7.23 -2.05 -13.55
N LYS A 169 7.37 -0.90 -14.17
CA LYS A 169 7.89 0.30 -13.51
C LYS A 169 6.89 0.83 -12.47
N GLY A 170 7.39 1.20 -11.31
CA GLY A 170 6.57 1.77 -10.24
C GLY A 170 6.22 0.79 -9.13
N ILE A 171 6.49 -0.49 -9.31
CA ILE A 171 6.38 -1.48 -8.23
C ILE A 171 7.58 -1.31 -7.29
N ASP A 172 7.30 -1.19 -6.00
CA ASP A 172 8.30 -1.07 -4.94
C ASP A 172 8.54 -2.40 -4.22
N MET A 173 7.53 -3.28 -4.19
CA MET A 173 7.59 -4.49 -3.38
C MET A 173 6.74 -5.62 -3.98
N LEU A 174 7.27 -6.85 -3.91
CA LEU A 174 6.51 -8.07 -4.10
C LEU A 174 6.26 -8.70 -2.73
N PHE A 175 5.00 -8.87 -2.37
CA PHE A 175 4.56 -9.38 -1.08
C PHE A 175 4.13 -10.84 -1.22
N LEU A 176 4.90 -11.76 -0.64
CA LEU A 176 4.57 -13.19 -0.71
C LEU A 176 3.40 -13.51 0.23
N GLY A 177 2.28 -13.87 -0.35
CA GLY A 177 1.11 -14.39 0.35
C GLY A 177 1.11 -15.92 0.42
N GLN A 178 0.08 -16.48 1.04
CA GLN A 178 -0.14 -17.92 1.01
C GLN A 178 -0.59 -18.33 -0.40
N VAL A 179 0.28 -19.01 -1.13
CA VAL A 179 -0.05 -19.51 -2.47
C VAL A 179 -1.13 -20.59 -2.37
N ARG A 180 -2.30 -20.32 -2.93
CA ARG A 180 -3.36 -21.32 -3.06
C ARG A 180 -3.04 -22.21 -4.27
N ARG A 181 -2.96 -23.52 -4.04
CA ARG A 181 -3.01 -24.50 -5.12
C ARG A 181 -4.47 -24.68 -5.52
N HIS A 182 -4.82 -24.27 -6.70
CA HIS A 182 -6.06 -24.68 -7.36
C HIS A 182 -5.75 -25.86 -8.26
#